data_f28bf63fab975c78705b1f440d1469f9
#
_entry.id   f28bf63fab975c78705b1f440d1469f9
#
_cell.length_a   1.000
_cell.length_b   1.000
_cell.length_c   1.000
_cell.angle_alpha   90.00
_cell.angle_beta   90.00
_cell.angle_gamma   90.00
#
_symmetry.space_group_name_H-M   'P 1'
#
loop_
_entity.id
_entity.type
_entity.pdbx_description
1 polymer ?
#
loop_
_entity_poly.entity_id
_entity_poly.type
_entity_poly.pdbx_seq_one_letter_code
_entity_poly.pdbx_strand_id
1 'polypeptide(L)'
;MVGVSYHCPSKGTPASPTSLTCYTLTKRPANQLSGICPNNQWRLTMNQLLETPTATAPSISSAAMIVDFNASVWTARKKDRKASDDITTMNYAAKGVANVSKNLLGDCDELTAVQKFAANVRNMHYSMTMPWSDNGSRLLTTAQYFRYNEVMTDLQYEFNRLVDEFLTVYEWKIMQAQAKLGDMFNRDEYPTRDSLRDKFGFRVSYIPLPDSGDFRIDIGNEAMVTLQTQYETHYTKAIQSAMNDLWHKLHDNLTTLARQLDVNEEGKGNRLYDSVFDRAIELTEMLGTCNITQDTQMEAMRRQLEQAIHGLNLDQIKNSPTLREDTRNKVTAAIAALPSLDM
;
A
#
# COMPACT_ATOMS: atom_id res chain seq x y z
N MET A 1 19.40 49.19 -21.83
CA MET A 1 18.14 49.93 -21.99
C MET A 1 17.44 49.43 -23.22
N VAL A 2 16.51 48.55 -23.12
CA VAL A 2 15.40 48.34 -24.07
C VAL A 2 14.24 47.80 -23.26
N GLY A 3 13.22 48.66 -23.08
CA GLY A 3 12.00 48.32 -22.39
C GLY A 3 11.04 47.60 -23.33
N VAL A 4 10.39 46.57 -22.83
CA VAL A 4 9.25 45.94 -23.50
C VAL A 4 8.00 46.20 -22.64
N SER A 5 7.10 47.02 -23.21
CA SER A 5 5.79 47.35 -22.66
C SER A 5 4.83 46.20 -22.90
N TYR A 6 4.17 45.71 -21.83
CA TYR A 6 3.00 44.86 -21.96
C TYR A 6 1.74 45.73 -21.99
N HIS A 7 1.03 45.60 -23.11
CA HIS A 7 -0.28 46.24 -23.33
C HIS A 7 -1.37 45.32 -22.82
N CYS A 8 -2.23 45.83 -21.97
CA CYS A 8 -3.41 45.18 -21.42
C CYS A 8 -4.64 45.56 -22.26
N PRO A 9 -5.46 44.66 -22.81
CA PRO A 9 -6.75 45.06 -23.37
C PRO A 9 -7.87 44.98 -22.33
N SER A 10 -8.68 46.02 -22.41
CA SER A 10 -9.86 46.42 -21.60
C SER A 10 -11.03 45.47 -21.65
N LYS A 11 -11.66 45.42 -20.49
CA LYS A 11 -13.07 45.16 -20.10
C LYS A 11 -14.10 45.03 -21.22
N GLY A 12 -14.73 43.84 -21.32
CA GLY A 12 -16.01 43.60 -21.94
C GLY A 12 -17.08 43.27 -20.87
N THR A 13 -18.17 43.97 -20.91
CA THR A 13 -19.35 43.95 -20.06
C THR A 13 -20.13 42.62 -20.12
N PRO A 14 -20.82 42.18 -19.04
CA PRO A 14 -21.59 40.95 -19.02
C PRO A 14 -23.00 41.15 -19.59
N ALA A 15 -23.43 40.19 -20.40
CA ALA A 15 -24.79 40.07 -20.89
C ALA A 15 -25.71 39.44 -19.83
N SER A 16 -26.89 40.01 -19.66
CA SER A 16 -27.97 39.67 -18.74
C SER A 16 -28.65 38.33 -19.06
N PRO A 17 -29.21 37.64 -18.04
CA PRO A 17 -29.91 36.36 -18.24
C PRO A 17 -31.37 36.57 -18.69
N THR A 18 -31.77 35.81 -19.68
CA THR A 18 -33.09 35.78 -20.25
C THR A 18 -34.02 34.88 -19.42
N SER A 19 -35.06 35.51 -18.91
CA SER A 19 -36.46 35.09 -18.60
C SER A 19 -36.76 33.61 -18.32
N LEU A 20 -37.05 33.34 -17.04
CA LEU A 20 -37.89 32.24 -16.56
C LEU A 20 -39.36 32.51 -16.93
N THR A 21 -39.90 31.68 -17.79
CA THR A 21 -41.35 31.69 -18.10
C THR A 21 -42.10 30.88 -17.05
N CYS A 22 -42.84 31.58 -16.21
CA CYS A 22 -43.74 31.03 -15.23
C CYS A 22 -44.99 30.50 -15.93
N TYR A 23 -45.23 29.19 -15.97
CA TYR A 23 -46.51 28.62 -16.36
C TYR A 23 -47.45 28.65 -15.15
N THR A 24 -48.44 29.53 -15.22
CA THR A 24 -49.58 29.58 -14.31
C THR A 24 -50.53 28.42 -14.58
N LEU A 25 -50.70 27.56 -13.58
CA LEU A 25 -51.70 26.51 -13.53
C LEU A 25 -53.09 27.14 -13.31
N THR A 26 -53.88 27.22 -14.35
CA THR A 26 -55.33 27.53 -14.26
C THR A 26 -56.09 26.30 -13.77
N LYS A 27 -56.73 26.42 -12.61
CA LYS A 27 -57.74 25.48 -12.07
C LYS A 27 -58.91 25.35 -13.03
N ARG A 28 -59.18 24.12 -13.53
CA ARG A 28 -60.45 23.75 -14.11
C ARG A 28 -61.35 23.05 -13.10
N PRO A 29 -62.69 23.29 -13.09
CA PRO A 29 -63.55 22.71 -12.07
C PRO A 29 -63.85 21.24 -12.36
N ALA A 30 -64.01 20.49 -11.28
CA ALA A 30 -64.48 19.11 -11.27
C ALA A 30 -65.97 19.10 -11.66
N ASN A 31 -66.30 18.52 -12.80
CA ASN A 31 -67.49 17.68 -13.00
C ASN A 31 -67.53 17.15 -14.44
N GLN A 32 -67.97 15.91 -14.55
CA GLN A 32 -68.23 15.11 -15.75
C GLN A 32 -67.03 14.40 -16.37
N LEU A 33 -66.96 13.12 -16.01
CA LEU A 33 -66.93 12.02 -16.97
C LEU A 33 -67.03 10.71 -16.20
N SER A 34 -68.21 10.16 -16.10
CA SER A 34 -68.50 8.77 -15.84
C SER A 34 -68.03 7.96 -17.07
N GLY A 35 -66.89 7.33 -16.96
CA GLY A 35 -66.36 6.38 -17.93
C GLY A 35 -65.76 5.20 -17.19
N ILE A 36 -66.47 4.10 -17.19
CA ILE A 36 -66.11 2.81 -16.67
C ILE A 36 -64.84 2.35 -17.41
N CYS A 37 -63.68 2.30 -16.76
CA CYS A 37 -62.54 1.54 -17.22
C CYS A 37 -62.40 0.26 -16.38
N PRO A 38 -62.62 -0.92 -16.98
CA PRO A 38 -62.30 -2.15 -16.32
C PRO A 38 -60.80 -2.44 -16.57
N ASN A 39 -59.98 -2.29 -15.61
CA ASN A 39 -58.86 -3.21 -15.37
C ASN A 39 -57.93 -2.71 -14.28
N ASN A 40 -57.72 -3.58 -13.33
CA ASN A 40 -56.83 -3.51 -12.18
C ASN A 40 -55.34 -3.47 -12.56
N GLN A 41 -54.97 -2.87 -13.69
CA GLN A 41 -53.60 -2.83 -14.20
C GLN A 41 -52.71 -1.73 -13.59
N TRP A 42 -53.27 -0.78 -12.87
CA TRP A 42 -52.51 0.33 -12.27
C TRP A 42 -51.98 0.03 -10.87
N ARG A 43 -52.44 -1.05 -10.24
CA ARG A 43 -51.89 -1.48 -8.92
C ARG A 43 -50.62 -2.30 -9.02
N LEU A 44 -50.30 -2.87 -10.19
CA LEU A 44 -49.06 -3.66 -10.38
C LEU A 44 -47.85 -2.81 -10.77
N THR A 45 -48.06 -1.61 -11.33
CA THR A 45 -46.94 -0.74 -11.73
C THR A 45 -46.41 0.14 -10.62
N MET A 46 -47.13 0.35 -9.52
CA MET A 46 -46.62 1.11 -8.37
C MET A 46 -45.76 0.26 -7.41
N ASN A 47 -45.95 -1.06 -7.40
CA ASN A 47 -45.09 -1.96 -6.60
C ASN A 47 -43.73 -2.27 -7.26
N GLN A 48 -43.55 -2.00 -8.57
CA GLN A 48 -42.29 -2.13 -9.26
C GLN A 48 -41.36 -0.90 -9.12
N LEU A 49 -41.88 0.23 -8.63
CA LEU A 49 -41.08 1.44 -8.38
C LEU A 49 -40.57 1.57 -6.96
N LEU A 50 -40.81 0.56 -6.10
CA LEU A 50 -40.32 0.48 -4.72
C LEU A 50 -39.36 -0.70 -4.51
N GLU A 51 -38.82 -1.32 -5.57
CA GLU A 51 -37.59 -2.04 -5.46
C GLU A 51 -36.50 -1.00 -5.21
N THR A 52 -36.23 -0.72 -3.93
CA THR A 52 -34.97 -0.14 -3.50
C THR A 52 -33.90 -0.94 -4.24
N PRO A 53 -32.97 -0.29 -4.99
CA PRO A 53 -31.84 -1.01 -5.53
C PRO A 53 -31.17 -1.66 -4.33
N THR A 54 -31.27 -2.97 -4.24
CA THR A 54 -30.42 -3.77 -3.35
C THR A 54 -29.03 -3.30 -3.71
N ALA A 55 -28.37 -2.58 -2.79
CA ALA A 55 -27.00 -2.16 -2.98
C ALA A 55 -26.23 -3.46 -3.21
N THR A 56 -25.98 -3.77 -4.47
CA THR A 56 -25.08 -4.87 -4.86
C THR A 56 -23.80 -4.59 -4.11
N ALA A 57 -23.39 -5.53 -3.27
CA ALA A 57 -22.13 -5.42 -2.57
C ALA A 57 -21.08 -5.00 -3.60
N PRO A 58 -20.25 -3.97 -3.33
CA PRO A 58 -19.28 -3.49 -4.30
C PRO A 58 -18.44 -4.69 -4.73
N SER A 59 -18.26 -4.87 -6.05
CA SER A 59 -17.43 -5.95 -6.54
C SER A 59 -16.02 -5.75 -5.98
N ILE A 60 -15.31 -6.83 -5.69
CA ILE A 60 -13.95 -6.76 -5.14
C ILE A 60 -13.05 -5.90 -6.04
N SER A 61 -13.26 -5.95 -7.36
CA SER A 61 -12.57 -5.14 -8.36
C SER A 61 -12.79 -3.62 -8.22
N SER A 62 -13.92 -3.20 -7.65
CA SER A 62 -14.16 -1.78 -7.35
C SER A 62 -13.60 -1.34 -6.00
N ALA A 63 -13.35 -2.27 -5.09
CA ALA A 63 -12.91 -2.01 -3.73
C ALA A 63 -11.38 -2.08 -3.55
N ALA A 64 -10.65 -2.63 -4.52
CA ALA A 64 -9.20 -2.80 -4.45
C ALA A 64 -8.53 -2.65 -5.82
N MET A 65 -7.21 -2.43 -5.81
CA MET A 65 -6.34 -2.39 -6.97
C MET A 65 -5.03 -3.12 -6.68
N ILE A 66 -4.35 -3.53 -7.73
CA ILE A 66 -3.02 -4.10 -7.65
C ILE A 66 -2.00 -2.96 -7.67
N VAL A 67 -1.01 -3.02 -6.80
CA VAL A 67 0.09 -2.07 -6.78
C VAL A 67 1.42 -2.82 -6.87
N ASP A 68 2.28 -2.35 -7.77
CA ASP A 68 3.64 -2.83 -7.92
C ASP A 68 4.61 -1.72 -7.50
N PHE A 69 5.52 -2.05 -6.60
CA PHE A 69 6.59 -1.17 -6.17
C PHE A 69 7.95 -1.74 -6.56
N ASN A 70 8.76 -0.92 -7.20
CA ASN A 70 10.13 -1.26 -7.54
C ASN A 70 11.07 -0.13 -7.13
N ALA A 71 12.05 -0.47 -6.27
CA ALA A 71 13.18 0.40 -5.97
C ALA A 71 14.48 -0.28 -6.40
N SER A 72 15.17 0.30 -7.38
CA SER A 72 16.50 -0.12 -7.80
C SER A 72 17.55 0.76 -7.15
N VAL A 73 18.64 0.13 -6.70
CA VAL A 73 19.76 0.81 -6.03
C VAL A 73 21.06 0.18 -6.49
N TRP A 74 22.02 1.00 -6.83
CA TRP A 74 23.37 0.51 -7.11
C TRP A 74 24.04 -0.05 -5.85
N THR A 75 24.61 -1.24 -5.96
CA THR A 75 25.21 -1.93 -4.80
C THR A 75 26.69 -1.62 -4.62
N ALA A 76 27.35 -0.99 -5.60
CA ALA A 76 28.80 -0.77 -5.64
C ALA A 76 29.63 -2.05 -5.49
N ARG A 77 29.06 -3.21 -5.80
CA ARG A 77 29.74 -4.51 -5.72
C ARG A 77 30.03 -5.05 -7.11
N LYS A 78 31.24 -5.57 -7.29
CA LYS A 78 31.64 -6.24 -8.53
C LYS A 78 32.42 -7.51 -8.22
N LYS A 79 32.13 -8.58 -8.98
CA LYS A 79 32.88 -9.84 -8.89
C LYS A 79 34.31 -9.59 -9.35
N ASP A 80 35.29 -9.94 -8.53
CA ASP A 80 36.70 -9.94 -8.88
C ASP A 80 37.12 -11.35 -9.31
N ARG A 81 37.36 -11.51 -10.63
CA ARG A 81 37.70 -12.80 -11.20
C ARG A 81 39.13 -13.23 -10.81
N LYS A 82 40.07 -12.29 -10.81
CA LYS A 82 41.46 -12.58 -10.46
C LYS A 82 41.55 -13.07 -9.01
N ALA A 83 41.00 -12.31 -8.08
CA ALA A 83 40.96 -12.71 -6.68
C ALA A 83 40.23 -14.05 -6.44
N SER A 84 39.16 -14.32 -7.23
CA SER A 84 38.45 -15.60 -7.16
C SER A 84 39.31 -16.77 -7.64
N ASP A 85 40.04 -16.59 -8.75
CA ASP A 85 40.94 -17.60 -9.28
C ASP A 85 42.16 -17.82 -8.37
N ASP A 86 42.73 -16.77 -7.79
CA ASP A 86 43.82 -16.85 -6.82
C ASP A 86 43.42 -17.68 -5.58
N ILE A 87 42.25 -17.42 -5.01
CA ILE A 87 41.74 -18.19 -3.85
C ILE A 87 41.50 -19.65 -4.23
N THR A 88 40.93 -19.96 -5.41
CA THR A 88 40.73 -21.35 -5.80
C THR A 88 42.02 -22.06 -6.05
N THR A 89 43.04 -21.41 -6.61
CA THR A 89 44.36 -21.95 -6.86
C THR A 89 45.13 -22.20 -5.53
N MET A 90 45.08 -21.24 -4.59
CA MET A 90 45.71 -21.39 -3.28
C MET A 90 45.13 -22.57 -2.46
N ASN A 91 43.84 -22.86 -2.65
CA ASN A 91 43.17 -23.93 -1.93
C ASN A 91 43.03 -25.23 -2.75
N TYR A 92 43.73 -25.36 -3.89
CA TYR A 92 43.62 -26.52 -4.80
C TYR A 92 42.19 -26.89 -5.17
N ALA A 93 41.30 -25.90 -5.21
CA ALA A 93 39.88 -26.06 -5.48
C ALA A 93 39.56 -25.94 -6.98
N ALA A 94 38.44 -26.51 -7.40
CA ALA A 94 37.99 -26.37 -8.80
C ALA A 94 37.57 -24.92 -9.12
N LYS A 95 37.84 -24.47 -10.34
CA LYS A 95 37.44 -23.11 -10.78
C LYS A 95 35.94 -22.89 -10.61
N GLY A 96 35.58 -21.73 -10.10
CA GLY A 96 34.20 -21.31 -9.91
C GLY A 96 33.54 -21.69 -8.58
N VAL A 97 34.23 -22.46 -7.73
CA VAL A 97 33.76 -22.83 -6.38
C VAL A 97 33.80 -21.63 -5.42
N ALA A 98 34.80 -20.76 -5.55
CA ALA A 98 34.86 -19.51 -4.78
C ALA A 98 34.57 -18.29 -5.65
N ASN A 99 33.78 -17.37 -5.10
CA ASN A 99 33.47 -16.09 -5.72
C ASN A 99 33.80 -14.93 -4.78
N VAL A 100 34.79 -14.15 -5.16
CA VAL A 100 35.15 -12.92 -4.46
C VAL A 100 34.42 -11.74 -5.06
N SER A 101 33.81 -10.93 -4.21
CA SER A 101 33.14 -9.69 -4.61
C SER A 101 33.83 -8.53 -3.93
N LYS A 102 34.37 -7.60 -4.71
CA LYS A 102 34.96 -6.36 -4.19
C LYS A 102 33.90 -5.27 -4.04
N ASN A 103 34.02 -4.48 -3.00
CA ASN A 103 33.25 -3.27 -2.80
C ASN A 103 33.98 -2.10 -3.47
N LEU A 104 33.40 -1.51 -4.50
CA LEU A 104 34.04 -0.49 -5.32
C LEU A 104 34.31 0.82 -4.57
N LEU A 105 33.45 1.21 -3.62
CA LEU A 105 33.59 2.45 -2.86
C LEU A 105 34.14 2.25 -1.44
N GLY A 106 34.29 0.99 -1.00
CA GLY A 106 34.58 0.69 0.40
C GLY A 106 33.44 1.14 1.30
N ASP A 107 33.78 1.87 2.38
CA ASP A 107 32.76 2.46 3.26
C ASP A 107 32.28 3.78 2.67
N CYS A 108 31.02 3.81 2.27
CA CYS A 108 30.35 5.00 1.75
C CYS A 108 29.00 5.15 2.47
N ASP A 109 28.95 6.05 3.45
CA ASP A 109 27.78 6.26 4.29
C ASP A 109 26.61 6.77 3.48
N GLU A 110 26.84 7.64 2.49
CA GLU A 110 25.81 8.21 1.64
C GLU A 110 25.13 7.13 0.79
N LEU A 111 25.90 6.20 0.19
CA LEU A 111 25.33 5.08 -0.55
C LEU A 111 24.59 4.11 0.39
N THR A 112 25.15 3.87 1.56
CA THR A 112 24.55 3.03 2.60
C THR A 112 23.21 3.63 3.06
N ALA A 113 23.12 4.96 3.19
CA ALA A 113 21.89 5.66 3.51
C ALA A 113 20.81 5.41 2.45
N VAL A 114 21.12 5.54 1.15
CA VAL A 114 20.20 5.23 0.05
C VAL A 114 19.73 3.77 0.12
N GLN A 115 20.66 2.82 0.34
CA GLN A 115 20.33 1.39 0.39
C GLN A 115 19.42 1.05 1.57
N LYS A 116 19.71 1.59 2.75
CA LYS A 116 18.88 1.42 3.96
C LYS A 116 17.50 2.06 3.76
N PHE A 117 17.48 3.26 3.18
CA PHE A 117 16.23 3.95 2.91
C PHE A 117 15.34 3.17 1.94
N ALA A 118 15.90 2.65 0.83
CA ALA A 118 15.16 1.80 -0.10
C ALA A 118 14.60 0.53 0.55
N ALA A 119 15.32 -0.07 1.51
CA ALA A 119 14.82 -1.21 2.29
C ALA A 119 13.65 -0.78 3.21
N ASN A 120 13.76 0.37 3.86
CA ASN A 120 12.69 0.91 4.70
C ASN A 120 11.44 1.23 3.90
N VAL A 121 11.59 1.78 2.69
CA VAL A 121 10.46 2.02 1.78
C VAL A 121 9.75 0.72 1.40
N ARG A 122 10.50 -0.37 1.12
CA ARG A 122 9.90 -1.69 0.88
C ARG A 122 9.10 -2.19 2.09
N ASN A 123 9.64 -2.02 3.29
CA ASN A 123 8.94 -2.38 4.51
C ASN A 123 7.65 -1.55 4.69
N MET A 124 7.71 -0.24 4.41
CA MET A 124 6.52 0.62 4.43
C MET A 124 5.49 0.18 3.39
N HIS A 125 5.91 -0.09 2.15
CA HIS A 125 5.04 -0.64 1.12
C HIS A 125 4.36 -1.94 1.58
N TYR A 126 5.11 -2.90 2.14
CA TYR A 126 4.54 -4.15 2.66
C TYR A 126 3.62 -3.94 3.86
N SER A 127 3.88 -2.93 4.66
CA SER A 127 3.04 -2.63 5.81
C SER A 127 1.66 -2.08 5.41
N MET A 128 1.58 -1.33 4.32
CA MET A 128 0.36 -0.67 3.86
C MET A 128 -0.43 -1.50 2.83
N THR A 129 0.10 -2.63 2.39
CA THR A 129 -0.47 -3.45 1.32
C THR A 129 -0.54 -4.92 1.73
N MET A 130 -1.38 -5.69 1.03
CA MET A 130 -1.54 -7.13 1.24
C MET A 130 -0.89 -7.92 0.09
N PRO A 131 -0.43 -9.17 0.30
CA PRO A 131 0.12 -9.99 -0.78
C PRO A 131 -0.96 -10.29 -1.83
N TRP A 132 -0.58 -10.26 -3.11
CA TRP A 132 -1.46 -10.65 -4.21
C TRP A 132 -0.88 -11.81 -5.02
N SER A 133 0.39 -11.75 -5.36
CA SER A 133 1.08 -12.79 -6.12
C SER A 133 2.53 -12.98 -5.66
N ASP A 134 3.09 -14.15 -5.98
CA ASP A 134 4.48 -14.49 -5.70
C ASP A 134 5.49 -13.61 -6.44
N ASN A 135 5.05 -12.91 -7.49
CA ASN A 135 5.87 -11.98 -8.27
C ASN A 135 6.11 -10.63 -7.58
N GLY A 136 5.56 -10.42 -6.40
CA GLY A 136 5.72 -9.19 -5.62
C GLY A 136 4.63 -8.15 -5.85
N SER A 137 3.62 -8.42 -6.70
CA SER A 137 2.43 -7.59 -6.81
C SER A 137 1.61 -7.66 -5.52
N ARG A 138 1.09 -6.50 -5.10
CA ARG A 138 0.37 -6.36 -3.83
C ARG A 138 -1.01 -5.78 -4.04
N LEU A 139 -1.92 -6.11 -3.13
CA LEU A 139 -3.28 -5.58 -3.12
C LEU A 139 -3.35 -4.33 -2.24
N LEU A 140 -3.93 -3.26 -2.79
CA LEU A 140 -4.20 -2.01 -2.10
C LEU A 140 -5.70 -1.72 -2.18
N THR A 141 -6.34 -1.42 -1.06
CA THR A 141 -7.75 -1.01 -1.08
C THR A 141 -7.91 0.40 -1.62
N THR A 142 -9.02 0.66 -2.32
CA THR A 142 -9.33 2.00 -2.84
C THR A 142 -9.45 3.04 -1.72
N ALA A 143 -9.90 2.64 -0.54
CA ALA A 143 -10.00 3.51 0.63
C ALA A 143 -8.62 4.00 1.11
N GLN A 144 -7.58 3.18 0.98
CA GLN A 144 -6.22 3.53 1.40
C GLN A 144 -5.39 4.20 0.29
N TYR A 145 -5.89 4.25 -0.93
CA TYR A 145 -5.14 4.76 -2.09
C TYR A 145 -4.54 6.15 -1.85
N PHE A 146 -5.33 7.10 -1.38
CA PHE A 146 -4.85 8.47 -1.21
C PHE A 146 -3.73 8.58 -0.17
N ARG A 147 -3.89 7.93 0.99
CA ARG A 147 -2.86 7.87 2.04
C ARG A 147 -1.59 7.17 1.54
N TYR A 148 -1.74 6.03 0.88
CA TYR A 148 -0.60 5.29 0.31
C TYR A 148 0.14 6.13 -0.73
N ASN A 149 -0.58 6.76 -1.64
CA ASN A 149 0.01 7.60 -2.70
C ASN A 149 0.75 8.82 -2.12
N GLU A 150 0.20 9.47 -1.10
CA GLU A 150 0.85 10.58 -0.39
C GLU A 150 2.16 10.11 0.25
N VAL A 151 2.12 9.05 1.07
CA VAL A 151 3.31 8.49 1.73
C VAL A 151 4.38 8.08 0.70
N MET A 152 4.00 7.40 -0.38
CA MET A 152 4.97 6.96 -1.40
C MET A 152 5.55 8.13 -2.20
N THR A 153 4.80 9.21 -2.38
CA THR A 153 5.30 10.43 -3.02
C THR A 153 6.35 11.13 -2.15
N ASP A 154 6.10 11.25 -0.85
CA ASP A 154 7.07 11.83 0.10
C ASP A 154 8.34 10.99 0.19
N LEU A 155 8.19 9.67 0.24
CA LEU A 155 9.31 8.73 0.25
C LEU A 155 10.11 8.79 -1.07
N GLN A 156 9.46 9.00 -2.22
CA GLN A 156 10.13 9.18 -3.50
C GLN A 156 10.95 10.47 -3.52
N TYR A 157 10.41 11.54 -2.98
CA TYR A 157 11.14 12.81 -2.85
C TYR A 157 12.41 12.65 -2.01
N GLU A 158 12.28 12.03 -0.84
CA GLU A 158 13.40 11.77 0.06
C GLU A 158 14.44 10.81 -0.54
N PHE A 159 13.99 9.76 -1.25
CA PHE A 159 14.88 8.86 -1.99
C PHE A 159 15.72 9.62 -3.01
N ASN A 160 15.09 10.48 -3.80
CA ASN A 160 15.79 11.28 -4.82
C ASN A 160 16.79 12.25 -4.17
N ARG A 161 16.45 12.87 -3.04
CA ARG A 161 17.33 13.75 -2.27
C ARG A 161 18.60 12.99 -1.81
N LEU A 162 18.43 11.80 -1.24
CA LEU A 162 19.55 10.96 -0.80
C LEU A 162 20.43 10.51 -1.98
N VAL A 163 19.83 10.19 -3.13
CA VAL A 163 20.56 9.87 -4.36
C VAL A 163 21.38 11.06 -4.84
N ASP A 164 20.82 12.27 -4.84
CA ASP A 164 21.51 13.48 -5.25
C ASP A 164 22.69 13.81 -4.31
N GLU A 165 22.50 13.63 -3.00
CA GLU A 165 23.59 13.76 -2.02
C GLU A 165 24.74 12.77 -2.29
N PHE A 166 24.40 11.50 -2.52
CA PHE A 166 25.40 10.50 -2.89
C PHE A 166 26.15 10.87 -4.19
N LEU A 167 25.41 11.29 -5.23
CA LEU A 167 26.01 11.69 -6.51
C LEU A 167 26.94 12.90 -6.39
N THR A 168 26.72 13.77 -5.40
CA THR A 168 27.59 14.92 -5.15
C THR A 168 28.96 14.51 -4.66
N VAL A 169 29.05 13.46 -3.85
CA VAL A 169 30.31 12.98 -3.26
C VAL A 169 30.96 11.86 -4.08
N TYR A 170 30.31 11.36 -5.12
CA TYR A 170 30.71 10.15 -5.84
C TYR A 170 32.14 10.18 -6.38
N GLU A 171 32.52 11.24 -7.08
CA GLU A 171 33.88 11.35 -7.66
C GLU A 171 34.96 11.40 -6.56
N TRP A 172 34.69 12.07 -5.47
CA TRP A 172 35.59 12.09 -4.32
C TRP A 172 35.74 10.71 -3.67
N LYS A 173 34.63 9.96 -3.55
CA LYS A 173 34.66 8.57 -3.04
C LYS A 173 35.46 7.64 -3.97
N ILE A 174 35.45 7.84 -5.29
CA ILE A 174 36.29 7.09 -6.22
C ILE A 174 37.79 7.36 -5.95
N MET A 175 38.17 8.63 -5.73
CA MET A 175 39.57 8.95 -5.39
C MET A 175 40.00 8.27 -4.08
N GLN A 176 39.15 8.23 -3.07
CA GLN A 176 39.42 7.48 -1.84
C GLN A 176 39.49 5.97 -2.07
N ALA A 177 38.62 5.43 -2.92
CA ALA A 177 38.60 4.00 -3.24
C ALA A 177 39.89 3.56 -3.93
N GLN A 178 40.50 4.41 -4.76
CA GLN A 178 41.80 4.11 -5.37
C GLN A 178 42.88 3.85 -4.33
N ALA A 179 42.95 4.66 -3.28
CA ALA A 179 43.89 4.45 -2.18
C ALA A 179 43.60 3.19 -1.34
N LYS A 180 42.29 2.87 -1.16
CA LYS A 180 41.87 1.71 -0.35
C LYS A 180 42.01 0.38 -1.09
N LEU A 181 41.74 0.34 -2.40
CA LEU A 181 41.73 -0.88 -3.21
C LEU A 181 43.14 -1.25 -3.75
N GLY A 182 44.10 -0.31 -3.81
CA GLY A 182 45.44 -0.56 -4.34
C GLY A 182 45.36 -1.21 -5.73
N ASP A 183 46.06 -2.35 -5.89
CA ASP A 183 46.11 -3.09 -7.18
C ASP A 183 44.77 -3.69 -7.63
N MET A 184 43.76 -3.72 -6.77
CA MET A 184 42.42 -4.16 -7.13
C MET A 184 41.56 -3.03 -7.75
N PHE A 185 42.08 -1.78 -7.76
CA PHE A 185 41.37 -0.66 -8.33
C PHE A 185 41.40 -0.70 -9.86
N ASN A 186 40.23 -0.52 -10.48
CA ASN A 186 40.11 -0.35 -11.91
C ASN A 186 39.05 0.74 -12.18
N ARG A 187 39.46 1.85 -12.76
CA ARG A 187 38.60 3.01 -13.06
C ARG A 187 37.44 2.67 -14.00
N ASP A 188 37.62 1.73 -14.92
CA ASP A 188 36.60 1.30 -15.89
C ASP A 188 35.39 0.58 -15.23
N GLU A 189 35.52 0.20 -13.98
CA GLU A 189 34.43 -0.44 -13.24
C GLU A 189 33.45 0.55 -12.60
N TYR A 190 33.82 1.84 -12.62
CA TYR A 190 33.00 2.91 -12.07
C TYR A 190 32.21 3.57 -13.18
N PRO A 191 30.86 3.50 -13.15
CA PRO A 191 30.03 4.18 -14.14
C PRO A 191 30.22 5.70 -14.08
N THR A 192 29.91 6.39 -15.18
CA THR A 192 29.81 7.84 -15.18
C THR A 192 28.66 8.28 -14.27
N ARG A 193 28.71 9.53 -13.78
CA ARG A 193 27.67 10.07 -12.90
C ARG A 193 26.27 9.95 -13.50
N ASP A 194 26.10 10.23 -14.80
CA ASP A 194 24.81 10.16 -15.48
C ASP A 194 24.33 8.70 -15.59
N SER A 195 25.21 7.79 -16.06
CA SER A 195 24.90 6.35 -16.11
C SER A 195 24.67 5.74 -14.72
N LEU A 196 25.27 6.32 -13.67
CA LEU A 196 25.06 5.89 -12.29
C LEU A 196 23.68 6.32 -11.80
N ARG A 197 23.23 7.54 -12.15
CA ARG A 197 21.89 8.03 -11.79
C ARG A 197 20.79 7.07 -12.30
N ASP A 198 20.93 6.53 -13.50
CA ASP A 198 19.98 5.59 -14.10
C ASP A 198 19.88 4.25 -13.35
N LYS A 199 20.84 3.95 -12.47
CA LYS A 199 20.81 2.73 -11.62
C LYS A 199 19.95 2.90 -10.38
N PHE A 200 19.55 4.11 -10.06
CA PHE A 200 18.64 4.41 -8.97
C PHE A 200 17.24 4.66 -9.53
N GLY A 201 16.30 3.84 -9.12
CA GLY A 201 14.92 3.94 -9.59
C GLY A 201 13.94 3.81 -8.43
N PHE A 202 12.88 4.58 -8.48
CA PHE A 202 11.75 4.48 -7.58
C PHE A 202 10.48 4.53 -8.43
N ARG A 203 9.75 3.44 -8.50
CA ARG A 203 8.56 3.34 -9.34
C ARG A 203 7.42 2.67 -8.59
N VAL A 204 6.27 3.32 -8.58
CA VAL A 204 4.99 2.75 -8.16
C VAL A 204 4.10 2.66 -9.40
N SER A 205 3.45 1.53 -9.58
CA SER A 205 2.50 1.31 -10.67
C SER A 205 1.19 0.78 -10.10
N TYR A 206 0.08 1.33 -10.54
CA TYR A 206 -1.27 0.91 -10.14
C TYR A 206 -1.93 0.20 -11.30
N ILE A 207 -2.48 -0.96 -11.05
CA ILE A 207 -3.14 -1.80 -12.04
C ILE A 207 -4.56 -2.10 -11.51
N PRO A 208 -5.60 -1.88 -12.30
CA PRO A 208 -6.95 -2.23 -11.88
C PRO A 208 -7.03 -3.74 -11.63
N LEU A 209 -7.76 -4.12 -10.59
CA LEU A 209 -8.04 -5.52 -10.33
C LEU A 209 -9.10 -5.99 -11.34
N PRO A 210 -8.82 -6.97 -12.21
CA PRO A 210 -9.79 -7.45 -13.17
C PRO A 210 -10.92 -8.21 -12.47
N ASP A 211 -12.14 -8.12 -13.01
CA ASP A 211 -13.26 -8.94 -12.54
C ASP A 211 -13.01 -10.43 -12.87
N SER A 212 -13.51 -11.33 -12.04
CA SER A 212 -13.31 -12.78 -12.19
C SER A 212 -13.85 -13.35 -13.52
N GLY A 213 -14.72 -12.63 -14.22
CA GLY A 213 -15.29 -13.01 -15.52
C GLY A 213 -14.73 -12.26 -16.73
N ASP A 214 -13.82 -11.29 -16.55
CA ASP A 214 -13.34 -10.44 -17.65
C ASP A 214 -12.20 -11.11 -18.47
N PHE A 215 -12.47 -12.31 -18.96
CA PHE A 215 -11.58 -13.03 -19.88
C PHE A 215 -11.94 -12.68 -21.32
N ARG A 216 -11.23 -11.72 -21.93
CA ARG A 216 -11.48 -11.23 -23.31
C ARG A 216 -10.58 -11.92 -24.35
N ILE A 217 -10.20 -13.17 -24.13
CA ILE A 217 -9.34 -13.91 -25.04
C ILE A 217 -10.21 -14.90 -25.79
N ASP A 218 -10.23 -14.83 -27.12
CA ASP A 218 -10.92 -15.81 -27.98
C ASP A 218 -10.02 -17.01 -28.26
N ILE A 219 -10.17 -18.07 -27.45
CA ILE A 219 -9.38 -19.31 -27.53
C ILE A 219 -10.25 -20.57 -27.70
N GLY A 220 -11.53 -20.40 -28.00
CA GLY A 220 -12.51 -21.47 -28.07
C GLY A 220 -13.15 -21.82 -26.72
N ASN A 221 -14.41 -22.25 -26.75
CA ASN A 221 -15.26 -22.33 -25.54
C ASN A 221 -14.75 -23.30 -24.47
N GLU A 222 -14.16 -24.43 -24.83
CA GLU A 222 -13.71 -25.45 -23.87
C GLU A 222 -12.45 -25.01 -23.09
N ALA A 223 -11.48 -24.43 -23.82
CA ALA A 223 -10.29 -23.85 -23.19
C ALA A 223 -10.63 -22.62 -22.34
N MET A 224 -11.63 -21.82 -22.74
CA MET A 224 -12.13 -20.66 -22.02
C MET A 224 -12.67 -21.04 -20.63
N VAL A 225 -13.52 -22.06 -20.54
CA VAL A 225 -14.09 -22.54 -19.26
C VAL A 225 -12.98 -23.00 -18.31
N THR A 226 -12.00 -23.75 -18.83
CA THR A 226 -10.86 -24.21 -18.03
C THR A 226 -10.05 -23.05 -17.47
N LEU A 227 -9.76 -22.04 -18.29
CA LEU A 227 -9.00 -20.87 -17.87
C LEU A 227 -9.79 -19.99 -16.87
N GLN A 228 -11.08 -19.83 -17.09
CA GLN A 228 -11.94 -19.11 -16.12
C GLN A 228 -11.91 -19.79 -14.76
N THR A 229 -12.07 -21.11 -14.70
CA THR A 229 -12.00 -21.88 -13.45
C THR A 229 -10.63 -21.75 -12.76
N GLN A 230 -9.54 -21.82 -13.55
CA GLN A 230 -8.19 -21.62 -13.01
C GLN A 230 -8.01 -20.20 -12.47
N TYR A 231 -8.50 -19.20 -13.19
CA TYR A 231 -8.42 -17.81 -12.77
C TYR A 231 -9.23 -17.54 -11.49
N GLU A 232 -10.47 -18.02 -11.41
CA GLU A 232 -11.32 -17.90 -10.22
C GLU A 232 -10.68 -18.59 -9.00
N THR A 233 -10.06 -19.76 -9.21
CA THR A 233 -9.34 -20.46 -8.15
C THR A 233 -8.14 -19.66 -7.67
N HIS A 234 -7.35 -19.13 -8.59
CA HIS A 234 -6.19 -18.29 -8.27
C HIS A 234 -6.62 -17.01 -7.57
N TYR A 235 -7.66 -16.34 -8.07
CA TYR A 235 -8.22 -15.13 -7.51
C TYR A 235 -8.70 -15.33 -6.06
N THR A 236 -9.47 -16.39 -5.82
CA THR A 236 -9.96 -16.74 -4.49
C THR A 236 -8.82 -17.02 -3.51
N LYS A 237 -7.79 -17.77 -3.96
CA LYS A 237 -6.60 -18.04 -3.14
C LYS A 237 -5.82 -16.77 -2.83
N ALA A 238 -5.67 -15.86 -3.79
CA ALA A 238 -4.96 -14.60 -3.59
C ALA A 238 -5.69 -13.71 -2.57
N ILE A 239 -7.02 -13.60 -2.65
CA ILE A 239 -7.83 -12.90 -1.64
C ILE A 239 -7.67 -13.54 -0.27
N GLN A 240 -7.76 -14.86 -0.18
CA GLN A 240 -7.61 -15.58 1.07
C GLN A 240 -6.22 -15.37 1.69
N SER A 241 -5.17 -15.43 0.86
CA SER A 241 -3.80 -15.13 1.30
C SER A 241 -3.65 -13.68 1.80
N ALA A 242 -4.25 -12.71 1.10
CA ALA A 242 -4.25 -11.33 1.51
C ALA A 242 -4.92 -11.11 2.87
N MET A 243 -6.04 -11.78 3.10
CA MET A 243 -6.77 -11.73 4.37
C MET A 243 -5.99 -12.40 5.51
N ASN A 244 -5.39 -13.55 5.26
CA ASN A 244 -4.55 -14.23 6.25
C ASN A 244 -3.33 -13.39 6.65
N ASP A 245 -2.65 -12.75 5.70
CA ASP A 245 -1.53 -11.84 5.99
C ASP A 245 -1.96 -10.67 6.91
N LEU A 246 -3.14 -10.12 6.67
CA LEU A 246 -3.69 -9.07 7.54
C LEU A 246 -3.95 -9.57 8.95
N TRP A 247 -4.53 -10.77 9.09
CA TRP A 247 -4.76 -11.40 10.39
C TRP A 247 -3.46 -11.69 11.14
N HIS A 248 -2.44 -12.20 10.45
CA HIS A 248 -1.12 -12.43 11.04
C HIS A 248 -0.49 -11.12 11.53
N LYS A 249 -0.48 -10.09 10.71
CA LYS A 249 0.04 -8.76 11.09
C LYS A 249 -0.67 -8.18 12.31
N LEU A 250 -1.99 -8.33 12.37
CA LEU A 250 -2.78 -7.87 13.50
C LEU A 250 -2.45 -8.68 14.76
N HIS A 251 -2.44 -10.02 14.69
CA HIS A 251 -2.09 -10.90 15.79
C HIS A 251 -0.71 -10.57 16.38
N ASP A 252 0.32 -10.44 15.53
CA ASP A 252 1.68 -10.15 15.94
C ASP A 252 1.80 -8.78 16.61
N ASN A 253 1.10 -7.79 16.05
CA ASN A 253 1.08 -6.45 16.61
C ASN A 253 0.37 -6.40 17.97
N LEU A 254 -0.82 -7.00 18.08
CA LEU A 254 -1.58 -7.08 19.34
C LEU A 254 -0.83 -7.86 20.41
N THR A 255 -0.17 -8.97 20.04
CA THR A 255 0.67 -9.76 20.96
C THR A 255 1.84 -8.91 21.46
N THR A 256 2.46 -8.12 20.60
CA THR A 256 3.54 -7.19 20.98
C THR A 256 3.01 -6.10 21.90
N LEU A 257 1.84 -5.53 21.59
CA LEU A 257 1.18 -4.53 22.42
C LEU A 257 0.82 -5.09 23.80
N ALA A 258 0.22 -6.27 23.86
CA ALA A 258 -0.12 -6.94 25.13
C ALA A 258 1.12 -7.13 26.02
N ARG A 259 2.24 -7.60 25.43
CA ARG A 259 3.52 -7.77 26.14
C ARG A 259 4.10 -6.43 26.61
N GLN A 260 3.95 -5.34 25.86
CA GLN A 260 4.39 -4.01 26.29
C GLN A 260 3.50 -3.44 27.39
N LEU A 261 2.23 -3.79 27.41
CA LEU A 261 1.30 -3.42 28.46
C LEU A 261 1.51 -4.21 29.76
N ASP A 262 2.27 -5.30 29.71
CA ASP A 262 2.56 -6.14 30.86
C ASP A 262 3.38 -5.40 31.93
N VAL A 263 3.24 -5.86 33.16
CA VAL A 263 3.93 -5.33 34.33
C VAL A 263 4.82 -6.45 34.85
N ASN A 264 6.11 -6.12 35.13
CA ASN A 264 7.02 -7.09 35.71
C ASN A 264 6.66 -7.41 37.18
N GLU A 265 7.30 -8.43 37.76
CA GLU A 265 7.09 -8.87 39.15
C GLU A 265 7.28 -7.76 40.19
N GLU A 266 8.05 -6.74 39.86
CA GLU A 266 8.29 -5.56 40.72
C GLU A 266 7.23 -4.45 40.57
N GLY A 267 6.15 -4.68 39.77
CA GLY A 267 5.10 -3.69 39.52
C GLY A 267 5.51 -2.60 38.54
N LYS A 268 6.69 -2.71 37.89
CA LYS A 268 7.17 -1.76 36.90
C LYS A 268 6.69 -2.15 35.51
N GLY A 269 5.98 -1.25 34.85
CA GLY A 269 5.50 -1.49 33.47
C GLY A 269 6.62 -1.56 32.46
N ASN A 270 6.49 -2.47 31.49
CA ASN A 270 7.39 -2.52 30.35
C ASN A 270 7.34 -1.21 29.55
N ARG A 271 8.41 -0.93 28.77
CA ARG A 271 8.44 0.28 27.93
C ARG A 271 7.38 0.15 26.83
N LEU A 272 6.44 1.10 26.83
CA LEU A 272 5.40 1.22 25.82
C LEU A 272 5.91 2.13 24.69
N TYR A 273 5.94 1.63 23.47
CA TYR A 273 6.36 2.37 22.30
C TYR A 273 5.13 2.89 21.54
N ASP A 274 5.12 4.17 21.23
CA ASP A 274 4.04 4.85 20.51
C ASP A 274 3.78 4.17 19.15
N SER A 275 4.86 3.78 18.45
CA SER A 275 4.77 3.12 17.14
C SER A 275 4.00 1.79 17.13
N VAL A 276 3.97 1.03 18.23
CA VAL A 276 3.21 -0.22 18.31
C VAL A 276 1.73 0.07 18.48
N PHE A 277 1.41 1.10 19.26
CA PHE A 277 0.04 1.55 19.46
C PHE A 277 -0.55 2.16 18.19
N ASP A 278 0.18 3.05 17.54
CA ASP A 278 -0.21 3.66 16.26
C ASP A 278 -0.44 2.56 15.20
N ARG A 279 0.43 1.55 15.20
CA ARG A 279 0.30 0.41 14.30
C ARG A 279 -0.94 -0.42 14.56
N ALA A 280 -1.35 -0.59 15.83
CA ALA A 280 -2.60 -1.28 16.17
C ALA A 280 -3.82 -0.52 15.64
N ILE A 281 -3.81 0.81 15.73
CA ILE A 281 -4.85 1.67 15.17
C ILE A 281 -4.90 1.52 13.65
N GLU A 282 -3.76 1.65 12.97
CA GLU A 282 -3.67 1.49 11.51
C GLU A 282 -4.19 0.13 11.02
N LEU A 283 -3.82 -0.96 11.69
CA LEU A 283 -4.29 -2.30 11.34
C LEU A 283 -5.79 -2.48 11.59
N THR A 284 -6.32 -1.84 12.62
CA THR A 284 -7.77 -1.85 12.91
C THR A 284 -8.55 -1.09 11.83
N GLU A 285 -8.04 0.05 11.38
CA GLU A 285 -8.60 0.80 10.25
C GLU A 285 -8.50 -0.03 8.94
N MET A 286 -7.36 -0.70 8.71
CA MET A 286 -7.19 -1.61 7.58
C MET A 286 -8.22 -2.73 7.57
N LEU A 287 -8.53 -3.34 8.71
CA LEU A 287 -9.58 -4.36 8.78
C LEU A 287 -10.91 -3.86 8.25
N GLY A 288 -11.30 -2.62 8.58
CA GLY A 288 -12.54 -2.02 8.08
C GLY A 288 -12.55 -1.80 6.57
N THR A 289 -11.41 -1.40 6.00
CA THR A 289 -11.28 -1.13 4.56
C THR A 289 -10.98 -2.38 3.73
N CYS A 290 -10.38 -3.40 4.35
CA CYS A 290 -10.01 -4.65 3.70
C CYS A 290 -11.06 -5.75 3.84
N ASN A 291 -12.14 -5.52 4.58
CA ASN A 291 -13.27 -6.46 4.65
C ASN A 291 -14.07 -6.45 3.34
N ILE A 292 -13.39 -6.79 2.25
CA ILE A 292 -13.92 -6.82 0.89
C ILE A 292 -15.02 -7.90 0.76
N THR A 293 -14.89 -8.97 1.55
CA THR A 293 -15.84 -10.10 1.59
C THR A 293 -17.07 -9.82 2.46
N GLN A 294 -17.12 -8.67 3.15
CA GLN A 294 -18.16 -8.30 4.11
C GLN A 294 -18.35 -9.37 5.20
N ASP A 295 -17.26 -9.97 5.64
CA ASP A 295 -17.27 -10.96 6.72
C ASP A 295 -17.75 -10.30 8.03
N THR A 296 -18.86 -10.83 8.56
CA THR A 296 -19.48 -10.34 9.79
C THR A 296 -18.63 -10.59 11.04
N GLN A 297 -17.81 -11.64 11.05
CA GLN A 297 -16.88 -11.93 12.16
C GLN A 297 -15.75 -10.90 12.18
N MET A 298 -15.20 -10.57 11.00
CA MET A 298 -14.20 -9.54 10.86
C MET A 298 -14.71 -8.17 11.32
N GLU A 299 -15.91 -7.80 10.93
CA GLU A 299 -16.50 -6.53 11.35
C GLU A 299 -16.80 -6.48 12.85
N ALA A 300 -17.27 -7.58 13.45
CA ALA A 300 -17.47 -7.67 14.89
C ALA A 300 -16.14 -7.48 15.65
N MET A 301 -15.07 -8.09 15.16
CA MET A 301 -13.74 -7.99 15.74
C MET A 301 -13.13 -6.60 15.59
N ARG A 302 -13.26 -6.00 14.40
CA ARG A 302 -12.87 -4.60 14.18
C ARG A 302 -13.49 -3.68 15.22
N ARG A 303 -14.80 -3.84 15.47
CA ARG A 303 -15.52 -3.03 16.48
C ARG A 303 -15.01 -3.29 17.90
N GLN A 304 -14.68 -4.53 18.25
CA GLN A 304 -14.09 -4.84 19.55
C GLN A 304 -12.72 -4.19 19.73
N LEU A 305 -11.88 -4.24 18.71
CA LEU A 305 -10.57 -3.58 18.70
C LEU A 305 -10.70 -2.05 18.76
N GLU A 306 -11.59 -1.48 17.98
CA GLU A 306 -11.88 -0.06 18.00
C GLU A 306 -12.31 0.39 19.41
N GLN A 307 -13.20 -0.33 20.06
CA GLN A 307 -13.63 -0.06 21.45
C GLN A 307 -12.49 -0.24 22.47
N ALA A 308 -11.55 -1.16 22.20
CA ALA A 308 -10.42 -1.40 23.09
C ALA A 308 -9.33 -0.33 22.98
N ILE A 309 -9.18 0.27 21.80
CA ILE A 309 -8.04 1.15 21.47
C ILE A 309 -8.50 2.61 21.30
N HIS A 310 -9.74 2.86 20.84
CA HIS A 310 -10.23 4.18 20.50
C HIS A 310 -10.32 5.08 21.75
N GLY A 311 -9.80 6.28 21.64
CA GLY A 311 -9.87 7.29 22.72
C GLY A 311 -8.87 7.09 23.84
N LEU A 312 -8.00 6.07 23.77
CA LEU A 312 -6.94 5.89 24.75
C LEU A 312 -5.78 6.85 24.44
N ASN A 313 -5.41 7.62 25.44
CA ASN A 313 -4.19 8.45 25.39
C ASN A 313 -3.02 7.64 25.96
N LEU A 314 -1.96 7.49 25.18
CA LEU A 314 -0.76 6.73 25.57
C LEU A 314 -0.14 7.26 26.87
N ASP A 315 -0.13 8.57 27.08
CA ASP A 315 0.40 9.17 28.30
C ASP A 315 -0.45 8.82 29.52
N GLN A 316 -1.77 8.67 29.35
CA GLN A 316 -2.65 8.21 30.41
C GLN A 316 -2.38 6.74 30.76
N ILE A 317 -2.15 5.89 29.75
CA ILE A 317 -1.80 4.48 29.94
C ILE A 317 -0.44 4.34 30.64
N LYS A 318 0.56 5.16 30.26
CA LYS A 318 1.88 5.17 30.90
C LYS A 318 1.83 5.56 32.38
N ASN A 319 0.90 6.44 32.75
CA ASN A 319 0.81 7.02 34.07
C ASN A 319 -0.23 6.35 35.00
N SER A 320 -1.10 5.47 34.47
CA SER A 320 -2.15 4.79 35.26
C SER A 320 -2.02 3.27 35.17
N PRO A 321 -1.57 2.59 36.25
CA PRO A 321 -1.46 1.14 36.28
C PRO A 321 -2.78 0.42 36.03
N THR A 322 -3.88 0.95 36.55
CA THR A 322 -5.23 0.37 36.38
C THR A 322 -5.71 0.47 34.93
N LEU A 323 -5.49 1.62 34.25
CA LEU A 323 -5.84 1.80 32.85
C LEU A 323 -4.99 0.89 31.96
N ARG A 324 -3.72 0.71 32.32
CA ARG A 324 -2.79 -0.17 31.63
C ARG A 324 -3.24 -1.63 31.69
N GLU A 325 -3.63 -2.10 32.87
CA GLU A 325 -4.14 -3.47 33.08
C GLU A 325 -5.48 -3.68 32.36
N ASP A 326 -6.40 -2.73 32.42
CA ASP A 326 -7.68 -2.78 31.72
C ASP A 326 -7.47 -2.88 30.19
N THR A 327 -6.57 -2.03 29.66
CA THR A 327 -6.21 -2.05 28.23
C THR A 327 -5.58 -3.40 27.85
N ARG A 328 -4.66 -3.92 28.67
CA ARG A 328 -4.05 -5.23 28.45
C ARG A 328 -5.11 -6.35 28.39
N ASN A 329 -6.05 -6.35 29.32
CA ASN A 329 -7.11 -7.36 29.36
C ASN A 329 -8.00 -7.29 28.13
N LYS A 330 -8.34 -6.09 27.65
CA LYS A 330 -9.12 -5.88 26.42
C LYS A 330 -8.35 -6.36 25.19
N VAL A 331 -7.07 -6.04 25.09
CA VAL A 331 -6.20 -6.50 23.99
C VAL A 331 -6.06 -8.02 24.01
N THR A 332 -5.86 -8.61 25.17
CA THR A 332 -5.76 -10.08 25.32
C THR A 332 -7.07 -10.79 24.94
N ALA A 333 -8.22 -10.22 25.34
CA ALA A 333 -9.53 -10.72 24.92
C ALA A 333 -9.72 -10.62 23.39
N ALA A 334 -9.26 -9.54 22.78
CA ALA A 334 -9.29 -9.38 21.33
C ALA A 334 -8.40 -10.42 20.62
N ILE A 335 -7.19 -10.70 21.14
CA ILE A 335 -6.31 -11.76 20.60
C ILE A 335 -7.00 -13.13 20.66
N ALA A 336 -7.66 -13.46 21.79
CA ALA A 336 -8.35 -14.72 21.95
C ALA A 336 -9.58 -14.90 21.05
N ALA A 337 -10.14 -13.78 20.55
CA ALA A 337 -11.25 -13.77 19.61
C ALA A 337 -10.81 -13.85 18.14
N LEU A 338 -9.50 -13.72 17.85
CA LEU A 338 -8.99 -13.86 16.48
C LEU A 338 -9.26 -15.27 15.92
N PRO A 339 -9.53 -15.41 14.62
CA PRO A 339 -9.65 -16.72 13.99
C PRO A 339 -8.41 -17.55 14.28
N SER A 340 -8.58 -18.87 14.48
CA SER A 340 -7.45 -19.80 14.56
C SER A 340 -6.66 -19.71 13.26
N LEU A 341 -5.48 -19.11 13.32
CA LEU A 341 -4.57 -19.06 12.19
C LEU A 341 -4.00 -20.47 12.02
N ASP A 342 -4.34 -21.13 10.92
CA ASP A 342 -3.69 -22.39 10.55
C ASP A 342 -2.21 -22.05 10.27
N MET A 343 -1.35 -22.45 11.22
CA MET A 343 0.11 -22.33 11.11
C MET A 343 0.70 -23.38 10.18
#